data_e7843aa533f9241543a8546eb3135ade
#
_entry.id   e7843aa533f9241543a8546eb3135ade
#
_cell.length_a   1.000
_cell.length_b   1.000
_cell.length_c   1.000
_cell.angle_alpha   90.00
_cell.angle_beta   90.00
_cell.angle_gamma   90.00
#
_symmetry.space_group_name_H-M   'P 1'
#
loop_
_entity.id
_entity.type
_entity.pdbx_description
1 polymer ?
#
loop_
_entity_poly.entity_id
_entity_poly.type
_entity_poly.pdbx_seq_one_letter_code
_entity_poly.pdbx_strand_id
1 'polypeptide(L)'
;AARQDQQRLAAERAGLRQQRANVLLLAPADAVVTSRDAEPGSTVVAGQAVLRVIEPSSLWVKVRLDQARSGGLAVGLPAQIVLRSNPGRPLPGKVARVEALSDSVTEERVAQIGFDQVPAGLSVGELAEVTLSLPPTAKAVLLPSAAIKRRQAQTGVWVIDAGTLRFAPVRIGQASLDGQVQVLNGVQPGTTVVVHSEKEIVEHSRIAVVDALAGRRP
;
A
#
# COMPACT_ATOMS: atom_id res chain seq x y z
N ALA A 1 -17.14 41.11 53.45
CA ALA A 1 -16.59 39.93 54.12
C ALA A 1 -17.32 38.65 53.73
N ALA A 2 -18.63 38.44 54.03
CA ALA A 2 -19.31 37.16 53.81
C ALA A 2 -19.33 36.66 52.35
N ARG A 3 -19.48 37.54 51.34
CA ARG A 3 -19.43 37.16 49.89
C ARG A 3 -18.04 36.75 49.48
N GLN A 4 -16.99 37.36 49.98
CA GLN A 4 -15.61 37.00 49.68
C GLN A 4 -15.25 35.64 50.29
N ASP A 5 -15.71 35.39 51.51
CA ASP A 5 -15.51 34.09 52.20
C ASP A 5 -16.25 32.97 51.46
N GLN A 6 -17.45 33.21 50.98
CA GLN A 6 -18.19 32.25 50.13
C GLN A 6 -17.46 31.95 48.84
N GLN A 7 -16.94 32.96 48.15
CA GLN A 7 -16.17 32.75 46.89
C GLN A 7 -14.90 31.98 47.14
N ARG A 8 -14.15 32.26 48.22
CA ARG A 8 -12.96 31.54 48.59
C ARG A 8 -13.25 30.07 48.88
N LEU A 9 -14.25 29.78 49.68
CA LEU A 9 -14.66 28.40 49.98
C LEU A 9 -15.17 27.65 48.76
N ALA A 10 -15.87 28.32 47.86
CA ALA A 10 -16.32 27.72 46.59
C ALA A 10 -15.15 27.36 45.68
N ALA A 11 -14.14 28.23 45.56
CA ALA A 11 -12.91 27.97 44.81
C ALA A 11 -12.09 26.81 45.40
N GLU A 12 -11.96 26.77 46.74
CA GLU A 12 -11.27 25.69 47.45
C GLU A 12 -11.96 24.34 47.24
N ARG A 13 -13.30 24.30 47.36
CA ARG A 13 -14.09 23.10 47.05
C ARG A 13 -13.95 22.68 45.60
N ALA A 14 -13.91 23.61 44.63
CA ALA A 14 -13.68 23.32 43.24
C ALA A 14 -12.30 22.72 43.00
N GLY A 15 -11.27 23.26 43.63
CA GLY A 15 -9.89 22.73 43.61
C GLY A 15 -9.79 21.30 44.13
N LEU A 16 -10.40 21.03 45.29
CA LEU A 16 -10.43 19.67 45.85
C LEU A 16 -11.21 18.68 44.99
N ARG A 17 -12.32 19.11 44.36
CA ARG A 17 -13.05 18.27 43.42
C ARG A 17 -12.22 17.94 42.20
N GLN A 18 -11.49 18.92 41.66
CA GLN A 18 -10.61 18.71 40.53
C GLN A 18 -9.46 17.76 40.87
N GLN A 19 -8.83 17.92 42.03
CA GLN A 19 -7.80 17.00 42.53
C GLN A 19 -8.33 15.58 42.66
N ARG A 20 -9.55 15.40 43.21
CA ARG A 20 -10.20 14.09 43.31
C ARG A 20 -10.55 13.50 41.94
N ALA A 21 -10.97 14.31 40.97
CA ALA A 21 -11.24 13.86 39.63
C ALA A 21 -9.96 13.39 38.91
N ASN A 22 -8.82 14.02 39.17
CA ASN A 22 -7.54 13.67 38.54
C ASN A 22 -6.97 12.33 39.04
N VAL A 23 -7.43 11.77 40.14
CA VAL A 23 -7.02 10.42 40.58
C VAL A 23 -7.89 9.31 40.05
N LEU A 24 -8.96 9.65 39.33
CA LEU A 24 -9.80 8.68 38.62
C LEU A 24 -9.41 8.64 37.15
N LEU A 25 -8.79 7.54 36.71
CA LEU A 25 -8.51 7.30 35.30
C LEU A 25 -9.78 6.79 34.61
N LEU A 26 -10.22 7.55 33.63
CA LEU A 26 -11.33 7.15 32.75
C LEU A 26 -10.81 6.80 31.37
N ALA A 27 -11.37 5.78 30.75
CA ALA A 27 -11.10 5.47 29.35
C ALA A 27 -11.62 6.61 28.48
N PRO A 28 -10.80 7.17 27.55
CA PRO A 28 -11.22 8.28 26.69
C PRO A 28 -12.19 7.84 25.58
N ALA A 29 -12.19 6.56 25.25
CA ALA A 29 -13.04 5.93 24.22
C ALA A 29 -13.18 4.42 24.50
N ASP A 30 -14.03 3.75 23.72
CA ASP A 30 -14.08 2.29 23.68
C ASP A 30 -12.77 1.76 23.12
N ALA A 31 -12.03 1.02 23.95
CA ALA A 31 -10.66 0.65 23.66
C ALA A 31 -10.30 -0.73 24.22
N VAL A 32 -9.24 -1.32 23.71
CA VAL A 32 -8.65 -2.55 24.20
C VAL A 32 -7.36 -2.23 24.95
N VAL A 33 -7.21 -2.75 26.17
CA VAL A 33 -5.98 -2.60 26.96
C VAL A 33 -4.89 -3.47 26.34
N THR A 34 -3.76 -2.85 26.00
CA THR A 34 -2.59 -3.54 25.42
C THR A 34 -1.49 -3.81 26.45
N SER A 35 -1.35 -2.94 27.42
CA SER A 35 -0.41 -3.15 28.54
C SER A 35 -0.88 -2.44 29.81
N ARG A 36 -0.44 -2.98 30.94
CA ARG A 36 -0.53 -2.35 32.24
C ARG A 36 0.88 -2.03 32.70
N ASP A 37 1.18 -0.73 32.82
CA ASP A 37 2.52 -0.22 33.11
C ASP A 37 2.71 0.04 34.62
N ALA A 38 1.64 0.00 35.42
CA ALA A 38 1.70 0.14 36.88
C ALA A 38 0.86 -0.94 37.57
N GLU A 39 1.42 -1.51 38.65
CA GLU A 39 0.76 -2.53 39.45
C GLU A 39 -0.09 -1.90 40.59
N PRO A 40 -1.18 -2.57 41.02
CA PRO A 40 -1.91 -2.15 42.20
C PRO A 40 -1.00 -2.03 43.43
N GLY A 41 -1.08 -0.91 44.10
CA GLY A 41 -0.23 -0.60 45.27
C GLY A 41 1.09 0.10 44.92
N SER A 42 1.44 0.27 43.65
CA SER A 42 2.59 1.07 43.24
C SER A 42 2.28 2.57 43.30
N THR A 43 3.31 3.37 43.59
CA THR A 43 3.21 4.83 43.56
C THR A 43 3.50 5.29 42.13
N VAL A 44 2.60 6.07 41.55
CA VAL A 44 2.76 6.69 40.22
C VAL A 44 2.90 8.20 40.35
N VAL A 45 3.70 8.79 39.48
CA VAL A 45 3.86 10.24 39.40
C VAL A 45 3.00 10.82 38.29
N ALA A 46 2.70 12.12 38.39
CA ALA A 46 1.94 12.79 37.36
C ALA A 46 2.62 12.66 35.98
N GLY A 47 1.85 12.26 34.94
CA GLY A 47 2.36 12.01 33.61
C GLY A 47 2.88 10.59 33.35
N GLN A 48 2.96 9.74 34.34
CA GLN A 48 3.34 8.34 34.18
C GLN A 48 2.17 7.54 33.57
N ALA A 49 2.48 6.75 32.53
CA ALA A 49 1.50 5.84 31.96
C ALA A 49 1.16 4.72 32.95
N VAL A 50 -0.14 4.46 33.16
CA VAL A 50 -0.66 3.37 34.01
C VAL A 50 -1.18 2.23 33.13
N LEU A 51 -1.88 2.58 32.07
CA LEU A 51 -2.44 1.66 31.09
C LEU A 51 -2.14 2.17 29.67
N ARG A 52 -1.92 1.26 28.76
CA ARG A 52 -1.93 1.56 27.31
C ARG A 52 -3.14 0.93 26.70
N VAL A 53 -3.80 1.69 25.87
CA VAL A 53 -5.02 1.26 25.18
C VAL A 53 -4.92 1.58 23.71
N ILE A 54 -5.58 0.78 22.91
CA ILE A 54 -5.79 1.04 21.48
C ILE A 54 -7.28 1.14 21.22
N GLU A 55 -7.64 2.03 20.32
CA GLU A 55 -8.98 2.11 19.76
C GLU A 55 -8.99 1.31 18.46
N PRO A 56 -9.69 0.14 18.40
CA PRO A 56 -9.66 -0.73 17.22
C PRO A 56 -10.14 -0.04 15.94
N SER A 57 -11.11 0.86 16.05
CA SER A 57 -11.66 1.62 14.92
C SER A 57 -10.66 2.56 14.25
N SER A 58 -9.60 2.94 14.96
CA SER A 58 -8.56 3.86 14.48
C SER A 58 -7.38 3.17 13.82
N LEU A 59 -7.40 1.84 13.68
CA LEU A 59 -6.29 1.09 13.12
C LEU A 59 -6.21 1.25 11.60
N TRP A 60 -5.00 1.38 11.11
CA TRP A 60 -4.67 1.39 9.68
C TRP A 60 -3.41 0.57 9.38
N VAL A 61 -3.22 0.24 8.12
CA VAL A 61 -1.99 -0.39 7.63
C VAL A 61 -1.06 0.69 7.12
N LYS A 62 0.15 0.76 7.64
CA LYS A 62 1.21 1.64 7.14
C LYS A 62 1.94 0.93 6.01
N VAL A 63 1.83 1.47 4.79
CA VAL A 63 2.40 0.89 3.57
C VAL A 63 3.56 1.73 3.10
N ARG A 64 4.62 1.07 2.65
CA ARG A 64 5.76 1.67 1.98
C ARG A 64 5.72 1.31 0.51
N LEU A 65 5.82 2.30 -0.34
CA LEU A 65 5.77 2.15 -1.80
C LEU A 65 7.02 2.76 -2.42
N ASP A 66 7.60 2.04 -3.35
CA ASP A 66 8.66 2.57 -4.21
C ASP A 66 8.21 3.86 -4.90
N GLN A 67 9.05 4.90 -4.84
CA GLN A 67 8.74 6.23 -5.37
C GLN A 67 8.48 6.20 -6.87
N ALA A 68 9.24 5.38 -7.62
CA ALA A 68 9.07 5.26 -9.07
C ALA A 68 7.73 4.62 -9.46
N ARG A 69 7.16 3.78 -8.58
CA ARG A 69 5.88 3.09 -8.77
C ARG A 69 4.70 3.80 -8.13
N SER A 70 4.94 4.85 -7.34
CA SER A 70 3.89 5.57 -6.61
C SER A 70 3.19 6.67 -7.41
N GLY A 71 3.44 6.75 -8.72
CA GLY A 71 2.72 7.66 -9.61
C GLY A 71 1.21 7.40 -9.57
N GLY A 72 0.43 8.45 -9.31
CA GLY A 72 -1.03 8.33 -9.16
C GLY A 72 -1.52 7.95 -7.75
N LEU A 73 -0.62 7.76 -6.78
CA LEU A 73 -1.00 7.54 -5.38
C LEU A 73 -1.75 8.74 -4.83
N ALA A 74 -2.99 8.54 -4.43
CA ALA A 74 -3.87 9.58 -3.90
C ALA A 74 -4.78 9.03 -2.80
N VAL A 75 -5.26 9.91 -1.94
CA VAL A 75 -6.28 9.59 -0.93
C VAL A 75 -7.55 9.11 -1.62
N GLY A 76 -8.21 8.11 -1.06
CA GLY A 76 -9.45 7.53 -1.57
C GLY A 76 -9.25 6.38 -2.56
N LEU A 77 -8.04 6.07 -3.01
CA LEU A 77 -7.79 4.91 -3.87
C LEU A 77 -8.20 3.62 -3.18
N PRO A 78 -8.92 2.72 -3.90
CA PRO A 78 -9.26 1.40 -3.38
C PRO A 78 -8.01 0.57 -3.12
N ALA A 79 -8.05 -0.20 -2.04
CA ALA A 79 -6.99 -1.08 -1.62
C ALA A 79 -7.54 -2.46 -1.24
N GLN A 80 -6.75 -3.50 -1.51
CA GLN A 80 -6.94 -4.83 -0.93
C GLN A 80 -5.83 -5.09 0.06
N ILE A 81 -6.21 -5.46 1.28
CA ILE A 81 -5.31 -5.74 2.39
C ILE A 81 -5.33 -7.23 2.66
N VAL A 82 -4.18 -7.86 2.62
CA VAL A 82 -4.01 -9.29 2.95
C VAL A 82 -3.14 -9.38 4.19
N LEU A 83 -3.73 -9.81 5.30
CA LEU A 83 -2.99 -10.03 6.54
C LEU A 83 -2.15 -11.30 6.44
N ARG A 84 -0.94 -11.26 6.98
CA ARG A 84 -0.05 -12.42 6.95
C ARG A 84 -0.57 -13.61 7.77
N SER A 85 -1.36 -13.33 8.80
CA SER A 85 -2.07 -14.33 9.59
C SER A 85 -3.21 -15.02 8.83
N ASN A 86 -3.75 -14.37 7.78
CA ASN A 86 -4.88 -14.91 7.02
C ASN A 86 -4.76 -14.58 5.51
N PRO A 87 -3.84 -15.25 4.79
CA PRO A 87 -3.54 -14.93 3.38
C PRO A 87 -4.69 -15.26 2.42
N GLY A 88 -5.63 -16.12 2.82
CA GLY A 88 -6.78 -16.50 1.99
C GLY A 88 -7.95 -15.52 2.03
N ARG A 89 -7.90 -14.46 2.85
CA ARG A 89 -9.01 -13.51 3.03
C ARG A 89 -8.57 -12.08 2.80
N PRO A 90 -8.61 -11.59 1.55
CA PRO A 90 -8.38 -10.18 1.29
C PRO A 90 -9.47 -9.31 1.92
N LEU A 91 -9.06 -8.24 2.57
CA LEU A 91 -9.92 -7.26 3.23
C LEU A 91 -9.96 -5.98 2.39
N PRO A 92 -11.15 -5.41 2.12
CA PRO A 92 -11.27 -4.17 1.42
C PRO A 92 -10.86 -2.99 2.31
N GLY A 93 -10.28 -1.99 1.67
CA GLY A 93 -9.88 -0.75 2.31
C GLY A 93 -9.61 0.34 1.30
N LYS A 94 -9.13 1.48 1.77
CA LYS A 94 -8.81 2.64 0.94
C LYS A 94 -7.63 3.41 1.50
N VAL A 95 -6.96 4.15 0.64
CA VAL A 95 -5.91 5.09 1.06
C VAL A 95 -6.57 6.20 1.89
N ALA A 96 -6.30 6.19 3.19
CA ALA A 96 -6.80 7.20 4.12
C ALA A 96 -5.92 8.45 4.12
N ARG A 97 -4.59 8.25 3.99
CA ARG A 97 -3.62 9.35 4.01
C ARG A 97 -2.38 8.96 3.21
N VAL A 98 -1.80 9.95 2.54
CA VAL A 98 -0.46 9.88 1.93
C VAL A 98 0.44 10.85 2.67
N GLU A 99 1.57 10.39 3.18
CA GLU A 99 2.52 11.25 3.86
C GLU A 99 3.19 12.18 2.84
N ALA A 100 3.34 13.46 3.22
CA ALA A 100 3.97 14.46 2.36
C ALA A 100 5.49 14.27 2.26
N LEU A 101 6.09 13.64 3.28
CA LEU A 101 7.52 13.36 3.31
C LEU A 101 7.78 11.96 2.76
N SER A 102 8.72 11.87 1.83
CA SER A 102 9.29 10.61 1.35
C SER A 102 10.61 10.35 2.06
N ASP A 103 10.94 9.09 2.24
CA ASP A 103 12.25 8.69 2.74
C ASP A 103 13.28 8.85 1.60
N SER A 104 14.26 9.73 1.78
CA SER A 104 15.29 9.99 0.76
C SER A 104 16.37 8.92 0.70
N VAL A 105 16.45 8.04 1.71
CA VAL A 105 17.45 6.96 1.76
C VAL A 105 16.90 5.69 1.12
N THR A 106 15.65 5.34 1.45
CA THR A 106 14.98 4.14 0.89
C THR A 106 14.23 4.43 -0.40
N GLU A 107 14.09 5.70 -0.78
CA GLU A 107 13.30 6.15 -1.93
C GLU A 107 11.84 5.67 -1.87
N GLU A 108 11.28 5.60 -0.65
CA GLU A 108 9.93 5.14 -0.41
C GLU A 108 8.98 6.29 -0.07
N ARG A 109 7.74 6.15 -0.51
CA ARG A 109 6.61 6.94 -0.06
C ARG A 109 5.76 6.14 0.91
N VAL A 110 5.27 6.80 1.94
CA VAL A 110 4.44 6.18 2.97
C VAL A 110 2.98 6.56 2.76
N ALA A 111 2.11 5.55 2.80
CA ALA A 111 0.67 5.73 2.82
C ALA A 111 0.06 4.97 4.00
N GLN A 112 -1.07 5.47 4.48
CA GLN A 112 -1.89 4.83 5.51
C GLN A 112 -3.18 4.35 4.85
N ILE A 113 -3.43 3.05 4.99
CA ILE A 113 -4.59 2.39 4.40
C ILE A 113 -5.57 2.07 5.52
N GLY A 114 -6.74 2.67 5.45
CA GLY A 114 -7.84 2.36 6.36
C GLY A 114 -8.58 1.11 5.89
N PHE A 115 -9.01 0.28 6.83
CA PHE A 115 -9.94 -0.81 6.55
C PHE A 115 -11.35 -0.25 6.36
N ASP A 116 -12.13 -0.80 5.45
CA ASP A 116 -13.57 -0.50 5.41
C ASP A 116 -14.27 -1.08 6.64
N GLN A 117 -13.81 -2.24 7.11
CA GLN A 117 -14.19 -2.85 8.39
C GLN A 117 -12.96 -3.46 9.03
N VAL A 118 -12.62 -3.01 10.22
CA VAL A 118 -11.48 -3.56 10.98
C VAL A 118 -11.84 -4.98 11.42
N PRO A 119 -11.03 -6.00 11.09
CA PRO A 119 -11.31 -7.37 11.50
C PRO A 119 -11.17 -7.52 13.01
N ALA A 120 -12.04 -8.34 13.60
CA ALA A 120 -11.93 -8.68 15.02
C ALA A 120 -10.63 -9.45 15.28
N GLY A 121 -9.96 -9.12 16.40
CA GLY A 121 -8.72 -9.79 16.79
C GLY A 121 -7.46 -9.35 16.03
N LEU A 122 -7.52 -8.27 15.26
CA LEU A 122 -6.34 -7.70 14.61
C LEU A 122 -5.31 -7.27 15.64
N SER A 123 -4.08 -7.73 15.47
CA SER A 123 -2.95 -7.36 16.33
C SER A 123 -2.18 -6.17 15.77
N VAL A 124 -1.87 -5.20 16.62
CA VAL A 124 -0.97 -4.09 16.23
C VAL A 124 0.45 -4.62 16.00
N GLY A 125 1.05 -4.24 14.88
CA GLY A 125 2.37 -4.74 14.47
C GLY A 125 2.29 -5.98 13.55
N GLU A 126 1.09 -6.44 13.23
CA GLU A 126 0.91 -7.50 12.25
C GLU A 126 1.31 -7.02 10.84
N LEU A 127 1.98 -7.90 10.09
CA LEU A 127 2.37 -7.62 8.71
C LEU A 127 1.20 -7.85 7.76
N ALA A 128 1.08 -6.94 6.81
CA ALA A 128 0.09 -7.04 5.74
C ALA A 128 0.71 -6.70 4.39
N GLU A 129 0.21 -7.34 3.35
CA GLU A 129 0.44 -6.98 1.97
C GLU A 129 -0.75 -6.17 1.46
N VAL A 130 -0.46 -5.09 0.74
CA VAL A 130 -1.51 -4.21 0.22
C VAL A 130 -1.36 -4.03 -1.28
N THR A 131 -2.42 -4.33 -2.00
CA THR A 131 -2.55 -4.04 -3.43
C THR A 131 -3.42 -2.80 -3.62
N LEU A 132 -2.86 -1.76 -4.26
CA LEU A 132 -3.57 -0.53 -4.58
C LEU A 132 -4.09 -0.57 -6.01
N SER A 133 -5.36 -0.20 -6.19
CA SER A 133 -5.96 -0.02 -7.52
C SER A 133 -5.73 1.41 -7.98
N LEU A 134 -4.76 1.60 -8.86
CA LEU A 134 -4.50 2.92 -9.46
C LEU A 134 -5.60 3.27 -10.48
N PRO A 135 -5.87 4.56 -10.71
CA PRO A 135 -6.78 4.98 -11.76
C PRO A 135 -6.35 4.42 -13.12
N PRO A 136 -7.30 4.05 -13.99
CA PRO A 136 -6.95 3.58 -15.33
C PRO A 136 -6.20 4.69 -16.06
N THR A 137 -5.03 4.35 -16.57
CA THR A 137 -4.24 5.22 -17.44
C THR A 137 -4.90 5.28 -18.82
N ALA A 138 -4.57 6.31 -19.62
CA ALA A 138 -5.06 6.43 -20.98
C ALA A 138 -4.88 5.11 -21.76
N LYS A 139 -5.80 4.83 -22.70
CA LYS A 139 -5.75 3.64 -23.54
C LYS A 139 -4.35 3.49 -24.13
N ALA A 140 -3.68 2.40 -23.84
CA ALA A 140 -2.36 2.06 -24.32
C ALA A 140 -2.32 0.60 -24.74
N VAL A 141 -1.39 0.26 -25.61
CA VAL A 141 -1.14 -1.12 -25.98
C VAL A 141 -0.55 -1.83 -24.76
N LEU A 142 -1.12 -2.96 -24.38
CA LEU A 142 -0.58 -3.83 -23.34
C LEU A 142 0.07 -5.03 -24.00
N LEU A 143 1.28 -5.35 -23.59
CA LEU A 143 2.00 -6.54 -24.04
C LEU A 143 2.48 -7.36 -22.84
N PRO A 144 2.50 -8.69 -22.94
CA PRO A 144 3.19 -9.51 -21.95
C PRO A 144 4.64 -9.05 -21.77
N SER A 145 5.13 -9.00 -20.54
CA SER A 145 6.53 -8.61 -20.26
C SER A 145 7.54 -9.47 -21.01
N ALA A 146 7.20 -10.72 -21.28
CA ALA A 146 8.00 -11.64 -22.09
C ALA A 146 8.22 -11.17 -23.53
N ALA A 147 7.34 -10.33 -24.08
CA ALA A 147 7.50 -9.74 -25.42
C ALA A 147 8.54 -8.62 -25.46
N ILE A 148 8.81 -7.99 -24.30
CA ILE A 148 9.77 -6.89 -24.20
C ILE A 148 11.19 -7.45 -24.23
N LYS A 149 11.98 -7.00 -25.17
CA LYS A 149 13.37 -7.43 -25.34
C LYS A 149 14.30 -6.22 -25.27
N ARG A 150 15.51 -6.49 -24.82
CA ARG A 150 16.57 -5.48 -24.81
C ARG A 150 17.65 -5.89 -25.80
N ARG A 151 17.92 -5.01 -26.74
CA ARG A 151 18.99 -5.22 -27.74
C ARG A 151 19.94 -4.03 -27.68
N GLN A 152 21.20 -4.32 -27.38
CA GLN A 152 22.19 -3.27 -27.08
C GLN A 152 21.66 -2.35 -25.96
N ALA A 153 21.48 -1.06 -26.18
CA ALA A 153 20.96 -0.11 -25.21
C ALA A 153 19.46 0.20 -25.40
N GLN A 154 18.77 -0.46 -26.35
CA GLN A 154 17.38 -0.17 -26.72
C GLN A 154 16.43 -1.23 -26.21
N THR A 155 15.32 -0.78 -25.62
CA THR A 155 14.17 -1.62 -25.27
C THR A 155 13.22 -1.65 -26.45
N GLY A 156 12.78 -2.83 -26.86
CA GLY A 156 11.92 -2.99 -28.02
C GLY A 156 11.17 -4.32 -28.04
N VAL A 157 10.45 -4.56 -29.10
CA VAL A 157 9.71 -5.80 -29.38
C VAL A 157 10.03 -6.29 -30.77
N TRP A 158 9.95 -7.60 -30.96
CA TRP A 158 10.00 -8.19 -32.29
C TRP A 158 8.60 -8.15 -32.91
N VAL A 159 8.46 -7.45 -34.02
CA VAL A 159 7.24 -7.33 -34.80
C VAL A 159 7.32 -8.25 -36.00
N ILE A 160 6.23 -8.93 -36.29
CA ILE A 160 6.04 -9.71 -37.52
C ILE A 160 5.25 -8.85 -38.50
N ASP A 161 5.90 -8.46 -39.60
CA ASP A 161 5.29 -7.69 -40.64
C ASP A 161 5.45 -8.46 -41.99
N ALA A 162 4.34 -8.86 -42.62
CA ALA A 162 4.31 -9.64 -43.83
C ALA A 162 5.26 -10.87 -43.82
N GLY A 163 5.36 -11.57 -42.67
CA GLY A 163 6.22 -12.74 -42.50
C GLY A 163 7.70 -12.43 -42.22
N THR A 164 8.05 -11.15 -42.13
CA THR A 164 9.43 -10.71 -41.86
C THR A 164 9.51 -10.18 -40.42
N LEU A 165 10.61 -10.49 -39.75
CA LEU A 165 10.89 -9.99 -38.41
C LEU A 165 11.59 -8.64 -38.46
N ARG A 166 11.09 -7.72 -37.66
CA ARG A 166 11.70 -6.40 -37.43
C ARG A 166 11.73 -6.07 -35.96
N PHE A 167 12.86 -5.61 -35.49
CA PHE A 167 12.96 -5.05 -34.12
C PHE A 167 12.39 -3.64 -34.11
N ALA A 168 11.37 -3.42 -33.30
CA ALA A 168 10.74 -2.11 -33.10
C ALA A 168 11.09 -1.57 -31.72
N PRO A 169 11.85 -0.48 -31.62
CA PRO A 169 12.06 0.21 -30.37
C PRO A 169 10.74 0.67 -29.79
N VAL A 170 10.54 0.45 -28.48
CA VAL A 170 9.32 0.87 -27.79
C VAL A 170 9.68 1.67 -26.54
N ARG A 171 8.79 2.60 -26.23
CA ARG A 171 8.80 3.27 -24.92
C ARG A 171 7.76 2.59 -24.04
N ILE A 172 8.24 1.97 -22.98
CA ILE A 172 7.39 1.30 -22.00
C ILE A 172 6.90 2.27 -20.93
N GLY A 173 5.72 2.02 -20.38
CA GLY A 173 5.11 2.68 -19.26
C GLY A 173 5.11 1.77 -18.01
N GLN A 174 3.99 1.74 -17.33
CA GLN A 174 3.81 0.93 -16.11
C GLN A 174 3.70 -0.56 -16.45
N ALA A 175 4.20 -1.40 -15.53
CA ALA A 175 3.97 -2.83 -15.55
C ALA A 175 2.92 -3.17 -14.49
N SER A 176 1.96 -4.03 -14.86
CA SER A 176 0.95 -4.53 -13.93
C SER A 176 1.42 -5.82 -13.23
N LEU A 177 0.73 -6.19 -12.15
CA LEU A 177 1.08 -7.37 -11.34
C LEU A 177 0.83 -8.69 -12.06
N ASP A 178 -0.03 -8.71 -13.08
CA ASP A 178 -0.31 -9.85 -13.95
C ASP A 178 0.71 -10.05 -15.08
N GLY A 179 1.81 -9.29 -15.06
CA GLY A 179 2.90 -9.40 -16.02
C GLY A 179 2.67 -8.70 -17.35
N GLN A 180 1.67 -7.82 -17.45
CA GLN A 180 1.48 -6.97 -18.62
C GLN A 180 2.30 -5.68 -18.47
N VAL A 181 2.83 -5.19 -19.59
CA VAL A 181 3.58 -3.93 -19.68
C VAL A 181 2.89 -2.99 -20.64
N GLN A 182 2.68 -1.78 -20.20
CA GLN A 182 2.14 -0.72 -21.03
C GLN A 182 3.18 -0.25 -22.05
N VAL A 183 2.80 -0.20 -23.31
CA VAL A 183 3.60 0.38 -24.39
C VAL A 183 3.02 1.74 -24.76
N LEU A 184 3.80 2.79 -24.50
CA LEU A 184 3.39 4.18 -24.74
C LEU A 184 3.60 4.61 -26.18
N ASN A 185 4.61 4.03 -26.84
CA ASN A 185 4.95 4.35 -28.23
C ASN A 185 5.77 3.22 -28.86
N GLY A 186 5.74 3.11 -30.19
CA GLY A 186 6.53 2.17 -30.99
C GLY A 186 5.73 1.01 -31.60
N VAL A 187 4.52 0.71 -31.07
CA VAL A 187 3.62 -0.33 -31.63
C VAL A 187 2.20 0.21 -31.70
N GLN A 188 1.47 -0.20 -32.71
CA GLN A 188 0.05 0.15 -32.86
C GLN A 188 -0.85 -1.03 -32.49
N PRO A 189 -2.11 -0.79 -32.09
CA PRO A 189 -3.10 -1.85 -31.91
C PRO A 189 -3.23 -2.69 -33.19
N GLY A 190 -3.26 -4.02 -33.06
CA GLY A 190 -3.32 -4.94 -34.15
C GLY A 190 -1.97 -5.41 -34.72
N THR A 191 -0.86 -4.84 -34.23
CA THR A 191 0.49 -5.30 -34.61
C THR A 191 0.76 -6.68 -34.02
N THR A 192 1.21 -7.63 -34.81
CA THR A 192 1.64 -8.95 -34.30
C THR A 192 3.05 -8.88 -33.73
N VAL A 193 3.19 -9.28 -32.47
CA VAL A 193 4.48 -9.27 -31.77
C VAL A 193 4.88 -10.67 -31.31
N VAL A 194 6.18 -10.93 -31.25
CA VAL A 194 6.70 -12.20 -30.74
C VAL A 194 6.76 -12.14 -29.23
N VAL A 195 6.09 -13.04 -28.53
CA VAL A 195 6.12 -13.18 -27.07
C VAL A 195 7.23 -14.14 -26.66
N HIS A 196 7.24 -15.33 -27.26
CA HIS A 196 8.22 -16.39 -26.97
C HIS A 196 8.84 -16.92 -28.27
N SER A 197 10.06 -17.39 -28.17
CA SER A 197 10.75 -18.08 -29.24
C SER A 197 11.64 -19.18 -28.68
N GLU A 198 11.76 -20.30 -29.40
CA GLU A 198 12.66 -21.41 -29.00
C GLU A 198 14.12 -21.04 -29.09
N LYS A 199 14.47 -20.20 -30.08
CA LYS A 199 15.84 -19.76 -30.36
C LYS A 199 15.93 -18.23 -30.26
N GLU A 200 17.14 -17.74 -30.09
CA GLU A 200 17.41 -16.32 -30.19
C GLU A 200 17.02 -15.80 -31.60
N ILE A 201 16.28 -14.69 -31.59
CA ILE A 201 15.78 -14.06 -32.82
C ILE A 201 16.73 -12.94 -33.21
N VAL A 202 17.12 -12.94 -34.48
CA VAL A 202 17.81 -11.84 -35.14
C VAL A 202 17.01 -11.34 -36.35
N GLU A 203 17.37 -10.17 -36.85
CA GLU A 203 16.76 -9.65 -38.08
C GLU A 203 16.89 -10.65 -39.23
N HIS A 204 15.80 -10.83 -39.99
CA HIS A 204 15.70 -11.78 -41.07
C HIS A 204 15.71 -13.28 -40.66
N SER A 205 15.58 -13.62 -39.38
CA SER A 205 15.34 -15.01 -38.98
C SER A 205 14.08 -15.54 -39.66
N ARG A 206 14.17 -16.75 -40.23
CA ARG A 206 12.96 -17.46 -40.69
C ARG A 206 12.15 -17.92 -39.50
N ILE A 207 10.87 -17.61 -39.51
CA ILE A 207 9.95 -17.94 -38.41
C ILE A 207 8.84 -18.87 -38.92
N ALA A 208 8.39 -19.73 -38.01
CA ALA A 208 7.13 -20.42 -38.10
C ALA A 208 6.31 -20.06 -36.85
N VAL A 209 5.11 -19.58 -37.05
CA VAL A 209 4.20 -19.28 -35.91
C VAL A 209 3.54 -20.58 -35.49
N VAL A 210 3.61 -20.90 -34.22
CA VAL A 210 3.01 -22.08 -33.60
C VAL A 210 2.17 -21.67 -32.40
N ASP A 211 1.09 -22.38 -32.12
CA ASP A 211 0.19 -22.07 -31.02
C ASP A 211 0.80 -22.39 -29.66
N ALA A 212 1.77 -23.31 -29.61
CA ALA A 212 2.51 -23.65 -28.40
C ALA A 212 3.96 -24.00 -28.71
N LEU A 213 4.89 -23.64 -27.80
CA LEU A 213 6.28 -24.05 -27.93
C LEU A 213 6.43 -25.56 -27.62
N ALA A 214 7.22 -26.26 -28.40
CA ALA A 214 7.53 -27.68 -28.14
C ALA A 214 8.18 -27.82 -26.72
N GLY A 215 7.57 -28.66 -25.89
CA GLY A 215 8.07 -28.92 -24.50
C GLY A 215 7.17 -28.47 -23.36
N ARG A 216 6.16 -27.64 -23.59
CA ARG A 216 5.14 -27.35 -22.59
C ARG A 216 3.92 -28.27 -22.82
N ARG A 217 3.94 -29.45 -22.22
CA ARG A 217 2.71 -30.20 -21.99
C ARG A 217 1.91 -29.51 -20.89
N PRO A 218 0.58 -29.39 -21.02
CA PRO A 218 -0.32 -28.79 -20.04
C PRO A 218 -0.23 -29.46 -18.67
#